data_c2495e0a3a4fdb97d27c1a18aa4d3bee
#
_entry.id   c2495e0a3a4fdb97d27c1a18aa4d3bee
#
_cell.length_a   1.000
_cell.length_b   1.000
_cell.length_c   1.000
_cell.angle_alpha   90.00
_cell.angle_beta   90.00
_cell.angle_gamma   90.00
#
_symmetry.space_group_name_H-M   'P 1'
#
loop_
_entity.id
_entity.type
_entity.pdbx_description
1 polymer ?
#
loop_
_entity_poly.entity_id
_entity_poly.type
_entity_poly.pdbx_seq_one_letter_code
_entity_poly.pdbx_strand_id
1 'polypeptide(L)'
;MEKNQNCLVYVTVKDEGEGLSIAQKVVEKRLAACANLHPQIKSIFNYQNQIQTQDEAVLILKTTAQAYDKLESLIVEIHSYDDPCI
;
A
#
# COMPACT_ATOMS: atom_id res chain seq x y z
N MET A 1 22.68 19.53 -6.12
CA MET A 1 21.74 18.93 -5.19
C MET A 1 20.86 17.94 -5.90
N GLU A 2 20.72 16.79 -5.32
CA GLU A 2 19.85 15.79 -5.88
C GLU A 2 18.41 16.09 -5.61
N LYS A 3 17.58 15.94 -6.63
CA LYS A 3 16.15 16.07 -6.45
C LYS A 3 15.59 14.78 -5.89
N ASN A 4 14.51 14.89 -5.14
CA ASN A 4 13.76 13.74 -4.72
C ASN A 4 13.30 12.96 -5.94
N GLN A 5 13.54 11.68 -5.92
CA GLN A 5 13.04 10.79 -6.94
C GLN A 5 11.59 10.46 -6.64
N ASN A 6 10.75 10.56 -7.65
CA ASN A 6 9.37 10.11 -7.54
C ASN A 6 9.33 8.60 -7.62
N CYS A 7 8.47 8.00 -6.83
CA CYS A 7 8.31 6.56 -6.85
C CYS A 7 6.85 6.17 -6.68
N LEU A 8 6.55 4.97 -7.12
CA LEU A 8 5.26 4.35 -6.92
C LEU A 8 5.40 3.29 -5.85
N VAL A 9 4.48 3.29 -4.90
CA VAL A 9 4.47 2.31 -3.82
C VAL A 9 3.20 1.48 -3.96
N TYR A 10 3.38 0.19 -4.11
CA TYR A 10 2.31 -0.76 -4.33
C TYR A 10 1.99 -1.45 -3.02
N VAL A 11 0.73 -1.41 -2.61
CA VAL A 11 0.31 -1.99 -1.33
C VAL A 11 -0.95 -2.80 -1.56
N THR A 12 -0.95 -4.07 -1.17
CA THR A 12 -2.19 -4.85 -1.17
C THR A 12 -2.88 -4.69 0.18
N VAL A 13 -4.20 -4.62 0.15
CA VAL A 13 -5.03 -4.47 1.34
C VAL A 13 -6.19 -5.45 1.25
N LYS A 14 -6.84 -5.72 2.38
CA LYS A 14 -7.86 -6.77 2.43
C LYS A 14 -9.11 -6.44 1.60
N ASP A 15 -9.46 -5.16 1.49
CA ASP A 15 -10.66 -4.73 0.76
C ASP A 15 -10.59 -3.24 0.45
N GLU A 16 -11.59 -2.77 -0.27
CA GLU A 16 -11.68 -1.37 -0.67
C GLU A 16 -11.73 -0.43 0.54
N GLY A 17 -12.46 -0.80 1.57
CA GLY A 17 -12.59 0.04 2.77
C GLY A 17 -11.27 0.29 3.44
N GLU A 18 -10.46 -0.74 3.62
CA GLU A 18 -9.13 -0.58 4.18
C GLU A 18 -8.26 0.28 3.29
N GLY A 19 -8.34 0.04 1.97
CA GLY A 19 -7.59 0.83 1.01
C GLY A 19 -7.90 2.31 1.10
N LEU A 20 -9.19 2.65 1.15
CA LEU A 20 -9.60 4.05 1.28
C LEU A 20 -9.10 4.67 2.58
N SER A 21 -9.19 3.93 3.68
CA SER A 21 -8.74 4.42 4.98
C SER A 21 -7.24 4.72 5.00
N ILE A 22 -6.44 3.78 4.48
CA ILE A 22 -4.98 3.98 4.44
C ILE A 22 -4.63 5.11 3.49
N ALA A 23 -5.24 5.13 2.29
CA ALA A 23 -4.99 6.17 1.29
C ALA A 23 -5.24 7.56 1.86
N GLN A 24 -6.36 7.73 2.55
CA GLN A 24 -6.72 9.02 3.11
C GLN A 24 -5.69 9.47 4.14
N LYS A 25 -5.26 8.58 5.02
CA LYS A 25 -4.30 8.93 6.06
C LYS A 25 -2.95 9.31 5.50
N VAL A 26 -2.42 8.55 4.54
CA VAL A 26 -1.09 8.84 4.01
C VAL A 26 -1.08 10.13 3.20
N VAL A 27 -2.17 10.46 2.52
CA VAL A 27 -2.26 11.71 1.78
C VAL A 27 -2.44 12.89 2.74
N GLU A 28 -3.28 12.75 3.75
CA GLU A 28 -3.47 13.80 4.77
C GLU A 28 -2.16 14.15 5.47
N LYS A 29 -1.35 13.14 5.76
CA LYS A 29 -0.07 13.35 6.45
C LYS A 29 1.05 13.75 5.50
N ARG A 30 0.73 13.94 4.22
CA ARG A 30 1.67 14.37 3.19
C ARG A 30 2.82 13.39 2.98
N LEU A 31 2.56 12.11 3.23
CA LEU A 31 3.53 11.06 2.95
C LEU A 31 3.35 10.49 1.56
N ALA A 32 2.23 10.77 0.92
CA ALA A 32 1.99 10.48 -0.48
C ALA A 32 1.26 11.68 -1.09
N ALA A 33 1.61 12.02 -2.32
CA ALA A 33 0.95 13.12 -3.03
C ALA A 33 -0.39 12.69 -3.58
N CYS A 34 -0.53 11.41 -3.91
CA CYS A 34 -1.72 10.89 -4.58
C CYS A 34 -1.81 9.39 -4.31
N ALA A 35 -3.02 8.89 -4.26
CA ALA A 35 -3.28 7.46 -4.13
C ALA A 35 -4.30 7.05 -5.18
N ASN A 36 -4.02 5.93 -5.85
CA ASN A 36 -4.96 5.29 -6.75
C ASN A 36 -5.38 3.97 -6.13
N LEU A 37 -6.67 3.67 -6.17
CA LEU A 37 -7.21 2.45 -5.59
C LEU A 37 -7.82 1.58 -6.68
N HIS A 38 -7.39 0.32 -6.74
CA HIS A 38 -8.07 -0.72 -7.49
C HIS A 38 -8.89 -1.52 -6.50
N PRO A 39 -10.22 -1.46 -6.58
CA PRO A 39 -11.07 -1.99 -5.51
C PRO A 39 -11.08 -3.51 -5.41
N GLN A 40 -10.70 -4.20 -6.48
CA GLN A 40 -10.73 -5.66 -6.45
C GLN A 40 -9.68 -6.24 -7.39
N ILE A 41 -8.82 -7.09 -6.81
CA ILE A 41 -7.85 -7.89 -7.55
C ILE A 41 -7.93 -9.32 -7.04
N LYS A 42 -7.37 -10.25 -7.82
CA LYS A 42 -7.18 -11.63 -7.39
C LYS A 42 -5.71 -11.82 -7.06
N SER A 43 -5.43 -12.23 -5.84
CA SER A 43 -4.07 -12.55 -5.42
C SER A 43 -3.94 -14.06 -5.36
N ILE A 44 -2.92 -14.59 -6.00
CA ILE A 44 -2.64 -16.02 -6.04
C ILE A 44 -1.29 -16.24 -5.38
N PHE A 45 -1.26 -17.09 -4.38
CA PHE A 45 -0.04 -17.26 -3.59
C PHE A 45 0.05 -18.70 -3.05
N ASN A 46 1.25 -19.05 -2.64
CA ASN A 46 1.51 -20.34 -2.00
C ASN A 46 1.52 -20.13 -0.49
N TYR A 47 0.67 -20.87 0.20
CA TYR A 47 0.64 -20.86 1.65
C TYR A 47 0.68 -22.31 2.13
N GLN A 48 1.73 -22.65 2.88
CA GLN A 48 1.91 -24.00 3.41
C GLN A 48 1.83 -25.07 2.31
N ASN A 49 2.52 -24.80 1.20
CA ASN A 49 2.60 -25.70 0.04
C ASN A 49 1.27 -25.89 -0.70
N GLN A 50 0.31 -24.99 -0.49
CA GLN A 50 -0.94 -24.99 -1.23
C GLN A 50 -1.14 -23.68 -1.94
N ILE A 51 -1.61 -23.75 -3.18
CA ILE A 51 -1.92 -22.56 -3.97
C ILE A 51 -3.29 -22.07 -3.53
N GLN A 52 -3.33 -20.79 -3.15
CA GLN A 52 -4.57 -20.16 -2.70
C GLN A 52 -4.84 -18.93 -3.53
N THR A 53 -6.12 -18.59 -3.62
CA THR A 53 -6.59 -17.37 -4.31
C THR A 53 -7.40 -16.55 -3.32
N GLN A 54 -7.14 -15.25 -3.28
CA GLN A 54 -7.82 -14.35 -2.36
C GLN A 54 -8.19 -13.07 -3.08
N ASP A 55 -9.37 -12.56 -2.76
CA ASP A 55 -9.77 -11.23 -3.22
C ASP A 55 -9.10 -10.19 -2.33
N GLU A 56 -8.52 -9.17 -2.98
CA GLU A 56 -7.89 -8.06 -2.28
C GLU A 56 -8.16 -6.79 -3.05
N ALA A 57 -7.72 -5.65 -2.49
CA ALA A 57 -7.65 -4.39 -3.21
C ALA A 57 -6.20 -3.96 -3.27
N VAL A 58 -5.90 -3.00 -4.13
CA VAL A 58 -4.54 -2.50 -4.32
C VAL A 58 -4.54 -0.99 -4.24
N LEU A 59 -3.57 -0.46 -3.49
CA LEU A 59 -3.23 0.95 -3.51
C LEU A 59 -1.94 1.15 -4.29
N ILE A 60 -1.94 2.16 -5.15
CA ILE A 60 -0.73 2.64 -5.78
C ILE A 60 -0.55 4.07 -5.30
N LEU A 61 0.52 4.29 -4.53
CA LEU A 61 0.78 5.58 -3.90
C LEU A 61 1.90 6.27 -4.65
N LYS A 62 1.72 7.55 -4.95
CA LYS A 62 2.73 8.36 -5.61
C LYS A 62 3.41 9.21 -4.55
N THR A 63 4.71 9.00 -4.39
CA THR A 63 5.47 9.67 -3.36
C THR A 63 6.91 9.91 -3.82
N THR A 64 7.78 10.23 -2.89
CA THR A 64 9.20 10.44 -3.17
C THR A 64 10.02 9.43 -2.38
N ALA A 65 11.23 9.16 -2.85
CA ALA A 65 12.14 8.28 -2.13
C ALA A 65 12.43 8.82 -0.73
N GLN A 66 12.46 10.15 -0.57
CA GLN A 66 12.72 10.76 0.73
C GLN A 66 11.59 10.49 1.72
N ALA A 67 10.35 10.42 1.28
CA ALA A 67 9.21 10.21 2.16
C ALA A 67 8.94 8.72 2.44
N TYR A 68 9.60 7.83 1.70
CA TYR A 68 9.23 6.41 1.70
C TYR A 68 9.30 5.76 3.07
N ASP A 69 10.38 6.00 3.83
CA ASP A 69 10.56 5.30 5.11
C ASP A 69 9.43 5.63 6.09
N LYS A 70 9.03 6.90 6.14
CA LYS A 70 7.92 7.30 7.00
C LYS A 70 6.59 6.76 6.49
N LEU A 71 6.42 6.73 5.17
CA LEU A 71 5.22 6.16 4.57
C LEU A 71 5.10 4.68 4.92
N GLU A 72 6.16 3.92 4.74
CA GLU A 72 6.17 2.50 5.06
C GLU A 72 5.85 2.28 6.54
N SER A 73 6.48 3.04 7.44
CA SER A 73 6.24 2.89 8.86
C SER A 73 4.79 3.13 9.23
N LEU A 74 4.17 4.15 8.65
CA LEU A 74 2.77 4.43 8.92
C LEU A 74 1.88 3.30 8.40
N ILE A 75 2.14 2.81 7.19
CA ILE A 75 1.33 1.74 6.62
C ILE A 75 1.42 0.48 7.48
N VAL A 76 2.63 0.11 7.91
CA VAL A 76 2.80 -1.06 8.78
C VAL A 76 1.99 -0.90 10.07
N GLU A 77 1.98 0.30 10.63
CA GLU A 77 1.26 0.58 11.88
C GLU A 77 -0.24 0.42 11.73
N ILE A 78 -0.82 0.86 10.61
CA ILE A 78 -2.28 0.92 10.46
C ILE A 78 -2.86 -0.20 9.61
N HIS A 79 -2.02 -1.04 9.00
CA HIS A 79 -2.46 -2.14 8.14
C HIS A 79 -3.03 -3.29 8.97
N SER A 80 -4.04 -3.97 8.43
CA SER A 80 -4.65 -5.11 9.12
C SER A 80 -3.79 -6.37 9.08
N TYR A 81 -2.87 -6.48 8.12
CA TYR A 81 -1.98 -7.64 8.03
C TYR A 81 -0.78 -7.46 8.94
N ASP A 82 -0.31 -8.56 9.52
CA ASP A 82 0.91 -8.54 10.32
C ASP A 82 2.13 -8.22 9.48
N ASP A 83 2.15 -8.68 8.24
CA ASP A 83 3.27 -8.51 7.33
C ASP A 83 2.74 -8.02 5.98
N PRO A 84 2.40 -6.73 5.88
CA PRO A 84 1.82 -6.21 4.64
C PRO A 84 2.83 -6.19 3.50
N CYS A 85 2.32 -6.41 2.30
CA CYS A 85 3.10 -6.26 1.08
C CYS A 85 3.15 -4.78 0.71
N ILE A 86 4.34 -4.22 0.78
CA ILE A 86 4.58 -2.82 0.45
C ILE A 86 5.75 -2.74 -0.52
#